data_5275d176cd931f505c8fc7406023b588
#
_entry.id   5275d176cd931f505c8fc7406023b588
#
_cell.length_a   1.000
_cell.length_b   1.000
_cell.length_c   1.000
_cell.angle_alpha   90.00
_cell.angle_beta   90.00
_cell.angle_gamma   90.00
#
_symmetry.space_group_name_H-M   'P 1'
#
loop_
_entity.id
_entity.type
_entity.pdbx_description
1 polymer ?
#
loop_
_entity_poly.entity_id
_entity_poly.type
_entity_poly.pdbx_seq_one_letter_code
_entity_poly.pdbx_strand_id
1 'polypeptide(L)'
;MSFLLLVIEPSGLRRLRTPEEGRAVYARMVDYSKKLKDRGVLLATNSLRDDAVRLNIEAGQKRVVDGPFAESKELIGGFFLLSSDTREQALGFAADCPAAEWASIEVRETGPCFD
;
A
#
# COMPACT_ATOMS: atom_id res chain seq x y z
N MET A 1 8.04 4.65 17.58
CA MET A 1 8.25 4.99 16.16
C MET A 1 7.15 4.36 15.34
N SER A 2 6.83 4.96 14.22
CA SER A 2 5.87 4.36 13.31
C SER A 2 6.46 4.22 11.91
N PHE A 3 5.97 3.21 11.19
CA PHE A 3 6.41 2.89 9.85
C PHE A 3 5.20 2.67 8.96
N LEU A 4 5.30 3.13 7.74
CA LEU A 4 4.27 2.93 6.73
C LEU A 4 4.75 1.84 5.77
N LEU A 5 3.94 0.81 5.62
CA LEU A 5 4.15 -0.24 4.62
C LEU A 5 3.23 0.07 3.44
N LEU A 6 3.81 0.36 2.30
CA LEU A 6 3.08 0.65 1.07
C LEU A 6 3.11 -0.58 0.17
N VAL A 7 1.95 -1.02 -0.26
CA VAL A 7 1.85 -2.12 -1.23
C VAL A 7 1.96 -1.52 -2.62
N ILE A 8 3.09 -1.77 -3.28
CA ILE A 8 3.39 -1.25 -4.61
C ILE A 8 3.12 -2.37 -5.60
N GLU A 9 1.99 -2.31 -6.29
CA GLU A 9 1.58 -3.38 -7.19
C GLU A 9 1.72 -2.98 -8.67
N PRO A 10 1.95 -3.95 -9.56
CA PRO A 10 1.97 -3.67 -10.99
C PRO A 10 0.61 -3.17 -11.48
N SER A 11 0.61 -2.12 -12.30
CA SER A 11 -0.61 -1.62 -12.91
C SER A 11 -1.27 -2.72 -13.74
N GLY A 12 -2.60 -2.84 -13.62
CA GLY A 12 -3.37 -3.83 -14.35
C GLY A 12 -3.41 -5.22 -13.76
N LEU A 13 -2.65 -5.48 -12.68
CA LEU A 13 -2.61 -6.80 -12.05
C LEU A 13 -4.00 -7.29 -11.64
N ARG A 14 -4.84 -6.41 -11.10
CA ARG A 14 -6.18 -6.77 -10.60
C ARG A 14 -7.09 -7.28 -11.70
N ARG A 15 -6.92 -6.80 -12.93
CA ARG A 15 -7.73 -7.21 -14.07
C ARG A 15 -7.40 -8.63 -14.55
N LEU A 16 -6.22 -9.13 -14.18
CA LEU A 16 -5.80 -10.49 -14.55
C LEU A 16 -6.41 -11.54 -13.63
N ARG A 17 -7.01 -11.13 -12.53
CA ARG A 17 -7.63 -12.04 -11.56
C ARG A 17 -9.11 -12.23 -11.88
N THR A 18 -9.60 -13.44 -11.69
CA THR A 18 -11.03 -13.68 -11.64
C THR A 18 -11.60 -13.04 -10.36
N PRO A 19 -12.92 -12.76 -10.28
CA PRO A 19 -13.51 -12.27 -9.03
C PRO A 19 -13.23 -13.18 -7.84
N GLU A 20 -13.21 -14.49 -8.05
CA GLU A 20 -12.90 -15.46 -6.99
C GLU A 20 -11.45 -15.33 -6.52
N GLU A 21 -10.51 -15.24 -7.46
CA GLU A 21 -9.10 -15.04 -7.14
C GLU A 21 -8.89 -13.72 -6.38
N GLY A 22 -9.57 -12.66 -6.80
CA GLY A 22 -9.50 -11.36 -6.13
C GLY A 22 -9.99 -11.43 -4.70
N ARG A 23 -11.11 -12.11 -4.45
CA ARG A 23 -11.63 -12.30 -3.10
C ARG A 23 -10.69 -13.12 -2.23
N ALA A 24 -10.05 -14.14 -2.79
CA ALA A 24 -9.09 -14.97 -2.06
C ALA A 24 -7.85 -14.16 -1.64
N VAL A 25 -7.34 -13.33 -2.54
CA VAL A 25 -6.23 -12.42 -2.23
C VAL A 25 -6.62 -11.45 -1.13
N TYR A 26 -7.79 -10.84 -1.23
CA TYR A 26 -8.29 -9.90 -0.23
C TYR A 26 -8.43 -10.57 1.13
N ALA A 27 -8.95 -11.80 1.17
CA ALA A 27 -9.10 -12.54 2.43
C ALA A 27 -7.74 -12.80 3.10
N ARG A 28 -6.69 -13.09 2.34
CA ARG A 28 -5.33 -13.25 2.87
C ARG A 28 -4.82 -11.95 3.48
N MET A 29 -5.11 -10.82 2.84
CA MET A 29 -4.69 -9.50 3.35
C MET A 29 -5.46 -9.12 4.61
N VAL A 30 -6.75 -9.42 4.67
CA VAL A 30 -7.56 -9.20 5.88
C VAL A 30 -7.02 -10.03 7.05
N ASP A 31 -6.67 -11.29 6.81
CA ASP A 31 -6.09 -12.15 7.82
C ASP A 31 -4.75 -11.59 8.33
N TYR A 32 -3.91 -11.09 7.44
CA TYR A 32 -2.65 -10.44 7.80
C TYR A 32 -2.89 -9.20 8.69
N SER A 33 -3.86 -8.35 8.30
CA SER A 33 -4.25 -7.19 9.10
C SER A 33 -4.68 -7.58 10.50
N LYS A 34 -5.46 -8.65 10.60
CA LYS A 34 -5.95 -9.15 11.88
C LYS A 34 -4.80 -9.61 12.78
N LYS A 35 -3.82 -10.30 12.20
CA LYS A 35 -2.63 -10.73 12.94
C LYS A 35 -1.83 -9.55 13.48
N LEU A 36 -1.68 -8.49 12.68
CA LEU A 36 -1.00 -7.27 13.13
C LEU A 36 -1.79 -6.58 14.24
N LYS A 37 -3.11 -6.54 14.11
CA LYS A 37 -3.98 -5.96 15.12
C LYS A 37 -3.90 -6.75 16.44
N ASP A 38 -3.92 -8.06 16.37
CA ASP A 38 -3.83 -8.95 17.54
C ASP A 38 -2.49 -8.77 18.26
N ARG A 39 -1.42 -8.44 17.53
CA ARG A 39 -0.11 -8.13 18.12
C ARG A 39 -0.03 -6.71 18.68
N GLY A 40 -1.07 -5.90 18.50
CA GLY A 40 -1.12 -4.54 19.02
C GLY A 40 -0.26 -3.54 18.27
N VAL A 41 0.21 -3.86 17.06
CA VAL A 41 1.11 -2.98 16.30
C VAL A 41 0.40 -2.22 15.17
N LEU A 42 -0.80 -2.58 14.80
CA LEU A 42 -1.52 -1.96 13.69
C LEU A 42 -2.17 -0.66 14.13
N LEU A 43 -1.79 0.46 13.53
CA LEU A 43 -2.37 1.78 13.78
C LEU A 43 -3.47 2.12 12.78
N ALA A 44 -3.27 1.79 11.50
CA ALA A 44 -4.25 2.01 10.44
C ALA A 44 -3.92 1.17 9.24
N THR A 45 -4.94 0.81 8.47
CA THR A 45 -4.78 0.12 7.18
C THR A 45 -5.99 0.36 6.30
N ASN A 46 -5.75 0.42 5.01
CA ASN A 46 -6.82 0.41 4.01
C ASN A 46 -6.30 -0.15 2.70
N SER A 47 -7.16 -0.87 1.98
CA SER A 47 -6.97 -1.13 0.57
C SER A 47 -7.38 0.11 -0.21
N LEU A 48 -6.75 0.34 -1.35
CA LEU A 48 -7.07 1.46 -2.23
C LEU A 48 -7.63 0.90 -3.53
N ARG A 49 -8.61 1.61 -4.09
CA ARG A 49 -9.09 1.31 -5.44
C ARG A 49 -8.00 1.68 -6.43
N ASP A 50 -8.02 1.09 -7.60
CA ASP A 50 -7.02 1.35 -8.62
C ASP A 50 -7.37 2.55 -9.53
N ASP A 51 -8.61 3.06 -9.45
CA ASP A 51 -8.99 4.28 -10.13
C ASP A 51 -8.49 5.48 -9.30
N ALA A 52 -7.72 6.35 -9.92
CA ALA A 52 -7.08 7.46 -9.23
C ALA A 52 -7.20 8.75 -10.05
N VAL A 53 -7.15 9.86 -9.34
CA VAL A 53 -7.14 11.20 -9.94
C VAL A 53 -5.91 11.93 -9.39
N ARG A 54 -5.14 12.54 -10.27
CA ARG A 54 -4.01 13.39 -9.87
C ARG A 54 -4.38 14.84 -10.05
N LEU A 55 -4.00 15.65 -9.06
CA LEU A 55 -4.21 17.08 -9.10
C LEU A 55 -2.89 17.79 -8.79
N ASN A 56 -2.55 18.78 -9.58
CA ASN A 56 -1.44 19.68 -9.28
C ASN A 56 -1.78 21.10 -9.74
N ILE A 57 -0.98 22.05 -9.30
CA ILE A 57 -1.08 23.43 -9.72
C ILE A 57 0.17 23.76 -10.50
N GLU A 58 -0.01 24.21 -11.76
CA GLU A 58 1.07 24.55 -12.66
C GLU A 58 0.81 25.94 -13.23
N ALA A 59 1.78 26.84 -13.10
CA ALA A 59 1.65 28.25 -13.51
C ALA A 59 0.39 28.92 -12.95
N GLY A 60 0.06 28.62 -11.67
CA GLY A 60 -1.13 29.17 -11.01
C GLY A 60 -2.44 28.49 -11.40
N GLN A 61 -2.41 27.47 -12.24
CA GLN A 61 -3.61 26.79 -12.71
C GLN A 61 -3.71 25.37 -12.19
N LYS A 62 -4.91 25.01 -11.76
CA LYS A 62 -5.20 23.67 -11.30
C LYS A 62 -5.31 22.72 -12.49
N ARG A 63 -4.57 21.61 -12.42
CA ARG A 63 -4.63 20.55 -13.40
C ARG A 63 -5.13 19.29 -12.72
N VAL A 64 -6.15 18.68 -13.29
CA VAL A 64 -6.74 17.44 -12.79
C VAL A 64 -6.65 16.41 -13.90
N VAL A 65 -6.04 15.26 -13.61
CA VAL A 65 -5.86 14.18 -14.59
C VAL A 65 -6.44 12.90 -14.02
N ASP A 66 -7.39 12.32 -14.75
CA ASP A 66 -7.95 11.02 -14.40
C ASP A 66 -7.00 9.89 -14.82
N GLY A 67 -6.83 8.90 -13.94
CA GLY A 67 -6.11 7.67 -14.31
C GLY A 67 -6.95 6.75 -15.18
N PRO A 68 -6.34 5.70 -15.72
CA PRO A 68 -4.96 5.27 -15.47
C PRO A 68 -3.93 6.18 -16.13
N PHE A 69 -2.74 6.23 -15.51
CA PHE A 69 -1.65 7.07 -16.00
C PHE A 69 -0.75 6.19 -16.86
N ALA A 70 -0.66 6.52 -18.15
CA ALA A 70 -0.03 5.67 -19.16
C ALA A 70 1.44 5.35 -18.86
N GLU A 71 2.18 6.29 -18.27
CA GLU A 71 3.58 6.10 -17.90
C GLU A 71 3.78 5.36 -16.58
N SER A 72 2.74 5.15 -15.80
CA SER A 72 2.85 4.48 -14.51
C SER A 72 2.78 2.97 -14.68
N LYS A 73 3.85 2.27 -14.29
CA LYS A 73 3.92 0.82 -14.32
C LYS A 73 3.47 0.18 -13.01
N GLU A 74 3.39 0.99 -11.94
CA GLU A 74 3.05 0.56 -10.60
C GLU A 74 2.08 1.53 -9.98
N LEU A 75 1.31 1.04 -9.00
CA LEU A 75 0.41 1.87 -8.22
C LEU A 75 0.45 1.43 -6.75
N ILE A 76 0.02 2.32 -5.87
CA ILE A 76 -0.10 2.01 -4.45
C ILE A 76 -1.46 1.37 -4.25
N GLY A 77 -1.48 0.08 -3.92
CA GLY A 77 -2.72 -0.69 -3.77
C GLY A 77 -3.28 -0.72 -2.37
N GLY A 78 -2.49 -0.27 -1.39
CA GLY A 78 -2.92 -0.24 0.00
C GLY A 78 -1.76 0.11 0.91
N PHE A 79 -2.06 0.21 2.21
CA PHE A 79 -1.03 0.53 3.18
C PHE A 79 -1.34 -0.07 4.55
N PHE A 80 -0.28 -0.21 5.34
CA PHE A 80 -0.36 -0.56 6.77
C PHE A 80 0.51 0.43 7.52
N LEU A 81 -0.10 1.16 8.46
CA LEU A 81 0.66 2.03 9.36
C LEU A 81 0.87 1.27 10.66
N LEU A 82 2.14 1.07 11.02
CA LEU A 82 2.53 0.22 12.14
C LEU A 82 3.31 1.01 13.19
N SER A 83 3.10 0.63 14.44
CA SER A 83 4.01 0.98 15.53
C SER A 83 5.11 -0.08 15.55
N SER A 84 6.36 0.34 15.59
CA SER A 84 7.50 -0.57 15.60
C SER A 84 8.67 0.07 16.34
N ASP A 85 9.41 -0.73 17.08
CA ASP A 85 10.56 -0.22 17.85
C ASP A 85 11.77 0.01 16.95
N THR A 86 11.90 -0.78 15.89
CA THR A 86 13.04 -0.71 14.99
C THR A 86 12.60 -0.89 13.54
N ARG A 87 13.47 -0.43 12.63
CA ARG A 87 13.29 -0.67 11.20
C ARG A 87 13.32 -2.16 10.88
N GLU A 88 14.20 -2.91 11.53
CA GLU A 88 14.32 -4.36 11.31
C GLU A 88 13.02 -5.08 11.67
N GLN A 89 12.36 -4.67 12.74
CA GLN A 89 11.06 -5.23 13.12
C GLN A 89 10.01 -4.92 12.04
N ALA A 90 9.99 -3.67 11.54
CA ALA A 90 9.07 -3.27 10.49
C ALA A 90 9.31 -4.08 9.20
N LEU A 91 10.57 -4.31 8.83
CA LEU A 91 10.93 -5.16 7.70
C LEU A 91 10.46 -6.60 7.89
N GLY A 92 10.52 -7.10 9.11
CA GLY A 92 10.00 -8.44 9.44
C GLY A 92 8.49 -8.52 9.20
N PHE A 93 7.73 -7.51 9.62
CA PHE A 93 6.30 -7.45 9.34
C PHE A 93 6.03 -7.38 7.83
N ALA A 94 6.82 -6.60 7.09
CA ALA A 94 6.69 -6.50 5.64
C ALA A 94 6.95 -7.84 4.95
N ALA A 95 7.94 -8.59 5.42
CA ALA A 95 8.27 -9.92 4.87
C ALA A 95 7.13 -10.91 5.05
N ASP A 96 6.33 -10.76 6.09
CA ASP A 96 5.19 -11.64 6.37
C ASP A 96 3.93 -11.23 5.61
N CYS A 97 3.95 -10.07 4.94
CA CYS A 97 2.80 -9.60 4.19
C CYS A 97 2.58 -10.47 2.94
N PRO A 98 1.39 -11.08 2.77
CA PRO A 98 1.13 -11.91 1.61
C PRO A 98 1.37 -11.20 0.28
N ALA A 99 1.12 -9.89 0.23
CA ALA A 99 1.30 -9.10 -0.99
C ALA A 99 2.74 -9.08 -1.48
N ALA A 100 3.73 -9.41 -0.64
CA ALA A 100 5.11 -9.52 -1.09
C ALA A 100 5.30 -10.61 -2.15
N GLU A 101 4.33 -11.51 -2.32
CA GLU A 101 4.37 -12.55 -3.37
C GLU A 101 4.03 -12.01 -4.76
N TRP A 102 3.23 -10.93 -4.85
CA TRP A 102 2.78 -10.38 -6.14
C TRP A 102 3.05 -8.89 -6.29
N ALA A 103 3.58 -8.25 -5.27
CA ALA A 103 3.85 -6.82 -5.22
C ALA A 103 5.14 -6.58 -4.45
N SER A 104 5.57 -5.33 -4.38
CA SER A 104 6.66 -4.92 -3.49
C SER A 104 6.07 -4.23 -2.28
N ILE A 105 6.72 -4.39 -1.13
CA ILE A 105 6.33 -3.68 0.07
C ILE A 105 7.41 -2.63 0.35
N GLU A 106 7.03 -1.36 0.20
CA GLU A 106 7.94 -0.26 0.51
C GLU A 106 7.76 0.13 1.97
N VAL A 107 8.84 0.14 2.72
CA VAL A 107 8.83 0.43 4.16
C VAL A 107 9.42 1.81 4.38
N ARG A 108 8.63 2.71 4.96
CA ARG A 108 9.07 4.08 5.23
C ARG A 108 8.78 4.46 6.68
N GLU A 109 9.80 4.98 7.35
CA GLU A 109 9.59 5.56 8.67
C GLU A 109 8.84 6.88 8.55
N THR A 110 7.87 7.10 9.44
CA THR A 110 7.16 8.38 9.48
C THR A 110 8.03 9.43 10.15
N GLY A 111 7.96 10.65 9.67
CA GLY A 111 8.73 11.76 10.22
C GLY A 111 8.42 13.02 9.43
N PRO A 112 8.97 14.17 9.87
CA PRO A 112 8.75 15.42 9.14
C PRO A 112 9.42 15.37 7.77
N CYS A 113 8.81 16.04 6.80
CA CYS A 113 9.24 15.94 5.40
C CYS A 113 10.56 16.67 5.08
N PHE A 114 11.15 17.32 6.06
CA PHE A 114 12.45 17.97 5.90
C PHE A 114 13.62 17.13 6.44
N ASP A 115 13.34 15.95 6.93
CA ASP A 115 14.39 15.04 7.44
C ASP A 115 14.95 14.16 6.33
#